data_35a5a943a082841080b669d9cda2c878
#
_entry.id   35a5a943a082841080b669d9cda2c878
#
_cell.length_a   1.000
_cell.length_b   1.000
_cell.length_c   1.000
_cell.angle_alpha   90.00
_cell.angle_beta   90.00
_cell.angle_gamma   90.00
#
_symmetry.space_group_name_H-M   'P 1'
#
loop_
_entity.id
_entity.type
_entity.pdbx_description
1 polymer ?
#
loop_
_entity_poly.entity_id
_entity_poly.type
_entity_poly.pdbx_seq_one_letter_code
_entity_poly.pdbx_strand_id
1 'polypeptide(L)'
;MKKTKKFLTAMLIATALTACNSQNTVFDEPPQPQMKARTIEYPLKGDVNCDGKVTIADVTALIDYILQGQASDNSDVNGDGRTTIEDITVLIDMLLTNEEPQYDDGNYIVNGVYFKMVEVEGGTFVMGAKNTEPASFTFEKPLHDVTLSTFSIGETEVTQELYQAVTGTNPSINKSNPQNPVEFVDWNDCITFIEKLNEITHKNFRLPTEAEWEYAAIGGKYTHYYKFSGSERAADVAWYITNSNNSSHPVKQLQPNEIGLYDMSGNVYEWVNDWYERYTAEPQTNPQGPENGTFKVYRGGAWGVGAADARCHFRYMRETTYKTQIHGFRLAM
;
A
#
# COMPACT_ATOMS: atom_id res chain seq x y z
N MET A 1 -45.88 35.29 -42.88
CA MET A 1 -45.21 36.18 -43.86
C MET A 1 -43.92 36.71 -43.27
N LYS A 2 -42.84 36.50 -44.00
CA LYS A 2 -41.58 37.24 -44.07
C LYS A 2 -40.76 37.44 -42.76
N LYS A 3 -39.60 36.75 -42.59
CA LYS A 3 -38.22 37.11 -43.05
C LYS A 3 -37.70 38.32 -42.28
N THR A 4 -36.48 38.39 -41.72
CA THR A 4 -35.13 38.03 -42.15
C THR A 4 -34.16 38.37 -41.00
N LYS A 5 -33.19 37.50 -40.68
CA LYS A 5 -31.70 37.64 -40.81
C LYS A 5 -31.07 39.01 -40.47
N LYS A 6 -30.06 39.07 -39.60
CA LYS A 6 -28.60 39.11 -39.82
C LYS A 6 -27.87 39.78 -38.67
N PHE A 7 -26.82 39.16 -38.18
CA PHE A 7 -25.36 39.44 -38.27
C PHE A 7 -24.75 40.60 -37.46
N LEU A 8 -23.80 40.21 -36.64
CA LEU A 8 -22.38 40.65 -36.52
C LEU A 8 -22.10 42.00 -35.83
N THR A 9 -21.27 42.12 -34.91
CA THR A 9 -19.85 42.42 -34.89
C THR A 9 -19.44 43.09 -33.56
N ALA A 10 -18.30 42.66 -33.08
CA ALA A 10 -17.54 43.10 -31.93
C ALA A 10 -17.24 44.63 -31.94
N MET A 11 -17.03 45.19 -30.75
CA MET A 11 -15.94 46.19 -30.56
C MET A 11 -15.63 46.41 -29.09
N LEU A 12 -14.35 46.29 -28.77
CA LEU A 12 -13.70 46.75 -27.54
C LEU A 12 -13.96 48.22 -27.27
N ILE A 13 -14.15 48.61 -26.00
CA ILE A 13 -13.64 49.87 -25.48
C ILE A 13 -13.21 49.65 -24.03
N ALA A 14 -11.92 49.87 -23.80
CA ALA A 14 -11.31 50.03 -22.49
C ALA A 14 -11.54 51.47 -22.00
N THR A 15 -11.92 51.63 -20.74
CA THR A 15 -11.69 52.89 -20.02
C THR A 15 -11.26 52.54 -18.58
N ALA A 16 -10.07 52.97 -18.29
CA ALA A 16 -9.52 53.05 -16.95
C ALA A 16 -10.19 54.19 -16.16
N LEU A 17 -10.43 53.93 -14.87
CA LEU A 17 -10.47 55.00 -13.86
C LEU A 17 -10.03 54.46 -12.49
N THR A 18 -9.08 55.16 -12.00
CA THR A 18 -8.25 55.15 -10.81
C THR A 18 -8.96 55.02 -9.46
N ALA A 19 -8.28 54.26 -8.60
CA ALA A 19 -7.97 54.49 -7.18
C ALA A 19 -9.08 54.54 -6.13
N CYS A 20 -9.07 53.58 -5.25
CA CYS A 20 -8.98 53.88 -3.81
C CYS A 20 -8.28 52.73 -3.06
N ASN A 21 -7.31 53.14 -2.28
CA ASN A 21 -6.37 52.36 -1.50
C ASN A 21 -7.08 51.74 -0.27
N SER A 22 -7.07 50.44 -0.14
CA SER A 22 -7.18 49.77 1.18
C SER A 22 -6.20 48.61 1.19
N GLN A 23 -5.22 48.73 2.05
CA GLN A 23 -4.20 47.71 2.31
C GLN A 23 -4.86 46.45 2.84
N ASN A 24 -5.00 45.44 2.00
CA ASN A 24 -5.13 44.04 2.46
C ASN A 24 -3.74 43.43 2.33
N THR A 25 -3.11 43.18 3.46
CA THR A 25 -1.94 42.35 3.56
C THR A 25 -2.35 40.95 3.16
N VAL A 26 -2.06 40.57 1.92
CA VAL A 26 -2.06 39.21 1.46
C VAL A 26 -0.85 38.55 2.13
N PHE A 27 -1.10 37.63 3.06
CA PHE A 27 -0.07 36.70 3.48
C PHE A 27 0.18 35.77 2.29
N ASP A 28 1.33 35.95 1.64
CA ASP A 28 1.85 34.99 0.69
C ASP A 28 2.04 33.65 1.44
N GLU A 29 1.18 32.68 1.17
CA GLU A 29 1.48 31.30 1.51
C GLU A 29 2.75 30.90 0.75
N PRO A 30 3.72 30.28 1.44
CA PRO A 30 4.90 29.77 0.76
C PRO A 30 4.46 28.77 -0.31
N PRO A 31 5.12 28.72 -1.48
CA PRO A 31 4.77 27.79 -2.54
C PRO A 31 4.84 26.37 -2.00
N GLN A 32 3.73 25.67 -2.07
CA GLN A 32 3.65 24.24 -1.77
C GLN A 32 4.69 23.53 -2.64
N PRO A 33 5.56 22.69 -2.08
CA PRO A 33 6.49 21.93 -2.88
C PRO A 33 5.67 21.06 -3.83
N GLN A 34 5.79 21.33 -5.12
CA GLN A 34 5.29 20.42 -6.15
C GLN A 34 6.04 19.11 -5.97
N MET A 35 5.41 18.12 -5.35
CA MET A 35 5.89 16.77 -5.35
C MET A 35 5.87 16.29 -6.81
N LYS A 36 7.05 16.27 -7.43
CA LYS A 36 7.24 15.47 -8.65
C LYS A 36 6.84 14.05 -8.27
N ALA A 37 5.89 13.49 -9.01
CA ALA A 37 5.63 12.06 -8.95
C ALA A 37 7.00 11.38 -9.10
N ARG A 38 7.49 10.77 -8.02
CA ARG A 38 8.63 9.87 -8.11
C ARG A 38 8.06 8.65 -8.82
N THR A 39 8.38 8.51 -10.09
CA THR A 39 8.40 7.21 -10.73
C THR A 39 9.37 6.39 -9.90
N ILE A 40 8.86 5.42 -9.17
CA ILE A 40 9.70 4.47 -8.44
C ILE A 40 10.23 3.55 -9.54
N GLU A 41 11.39 3.90 -10.08
CA GLU A 41 12.19 2.98 -10.88
C GLU A 41 12.73 1.93 -9.93
N TYR A 42 12.04 0.82 -9.82
CA TYR A 42 12.64 -0.40 -9.30
C TYR A 42 13.34 -1.07 -10.48
N PRO A 43 14.66 -1.24 -10.44
CA PRO A 43 15.34 -2.06 -11.43
C PRO A 43 14.91 -3.51 -11.21
N LEU A 44 13.93 -3.95 -11.96
CA LEU A 44 13.51 -5.34 -11.99
C LEU A 44 14.64 -6.12 -12.65
N LYS A 45 15.33 -6.99 -11.90
CA LYS A 45 16.44 -7.78 -12.44
C LYS A 45 15.94 -8.63 -13.60
N GLY A 46 16.50 -8.42 -14.79
CA GLY A 46 16.04 -9.07 -16.01
C GLY A 46 14.98 -8.30 -16.81
N ASP A 47 14.42 -7.20 -16.29
CA ASP A 47 13.61 -6.24 -17.06
C ASP A 47 14.54 -5.30 -17.82
N VAL A 48 15.09 -5.82 -18.91
CA VAL A 48 16.12 -5.15 -19.70
C VAL A 48 15.57 -3.99 -20.50
N ASN A 49 14.31 -4.08 -20.93
CA ASN A 49 13.61 -3.05 -21.71
C ASN A 49 12.91 -1.99 -20.83
N CYS A 50 12.92 -2.15 -19.49
CA CYS A 50 12.31 -1.26 -18.52
C CYS A 50 10.78 -1.07 -18.71
N ASP A 51 10.06 -2.13 -19.13
CA ASP A 51 8.60 -2.08 -19.27
C ASP A 51 7.85 -2.54 -17.99
N GLY A 52 8.59 -2.90 -16.94
CA GLY A 52 8.06 -3.35 -15.66
C GLY A 52 7.73 -4.85 -15.63
N LYS A 53 8.21 -5.62 -16.60
CA LYS A 53 7.99 -7.07 -16.70
C LYS A 53 9.26 -7.77 -17.14
N VAL A 54 9.41 -9.03 -16.75
CA VAL A 54 10.46 -9.91 -17.28
C VAL A 54 9.83 -10.92 -18.24
N THR A 55 10.10 -10.77 -19.54
CA THR A 55 9.44 -11.54 -20.59
C THR A 55 10.45 -11.90 -21.71
N ILE A 56 10.00 -12.61 -22.72
CA ILE A 56 10.81 -12.88 -23.92
C ILE A 56 11.24 -11.58 -24.64
N ALA A 57 10.54 -10.47 -24.42
CA ALA A 57 10.93 -9.17 -24.97
C ALA A 57 12.25 -8.68 -24.37
N ASP A 58 12.53 -9.00 -23.12
CA ASP A 58 13.78 -8.65 -22.43
C ASP A 58 14.95 -9.46 -22.93
N VAL A 59 14.73 -10.72 -23.28
CA VAL A 59 15.73 -11.54 -23.96
C VAL A 59 16.13 -10.90 -25.30
N THR A 60 15.14 -10.40 -26.05
CA THR A 60 15.40 -9.71 -27.31
C THR A 60 16.17 -8.40 -27.11
N ALA A 61 15.75 -7.60 -26.10
CA ALA A 61 16.44 -6.36 -25.75
C ALA A 61 17.88 -6.61 -25.28
N LEU A 62 18.11 -7.67 -24.48
CA LEU A 62 19.43 -8.06 -24.02
C LEU A 62 20.36 -8.48 -25.18
N ILE A 63 19.82 -9.24 -26.12
CA ILE A 63 20.56 -9.60 -27.35
C ILE A 63 20.96 -8.33 -28.11
N ASP A 64 20.04 -7.40 -28.30
CA ASP A 64 20.30 -6.15 -29.00
C ASP A 64 21.37 -5.30 -28.28
N TYR A 65 21.37 -5.21 -26.98
CA TYR A 65 22.41 -4.52 -26.19
C TYR A 65 23.78 -5.15 -26.36
N ILE A 66 23.86 -6.49 -26.29
CA ILE A 66 25.13 -7.21 -26.50
C ILE A 66 25.68 -7.00 -27.92
N LEU A 67 24.82 -7.08 -28.92
CA LEU A 67 25.24 -6.87 -30.33
C LEU A 67 25.70 -5.43 -30.58
N GLN A 68 25.19 -4.47 -29.87
CA GLN A 68 25.58 -3.05 -29.97
C GLN A 68 26.74 -2.68 -29.03
N GLY A 69 27.21 -3.60 -28.19
CA GLY A 69 28.23 -3.33 -27.18
C GLY A 69 27.74 -2.35 -26.10
N GLN A 70 26.44 -2.36 -25.83
CA GLN A 70 25.79 -1.53 -24.82
C GLN A 70 25.45 -2.36 -23.59
N ALA A 71 25.17 -1.68 -22.47
CA ALA A 71 24.66 -2.27 -21.25
C ALA A 71 23.65 -1.31 -20.62
N SER A 72 22.65 -1.85 -19.93
CA SER A 72 21.75 -1.11 -19.07
C SER A 72 21.93 -1.60 -17.62
N ASP A 73 21.40 -0.86 -16.66
CA ASP A 73 21.49 -1.23 -15.23
C ASP A 73 20.86 -2.61 -14.95
N ASN A 74 19.95 -3.08 -15.82
CA ASN A 74 19.24 -4.36 -15.68
C ASN A 74 19.75 -5.46 -16.61
N SER A 75 20.82 -5.20 -17.40
CA SER A 75 21.32 -6.15 -18.39
C SER A 75 22.36 -7.15 -17.85
N ASP A 76 22.94 -6.89 -16.68
CA ASP A 76 23.77 -7.83 -15.91
C ASP A 76 22.85 -8.72 -15.06
N VAL A 77 22.29 -9.74 -15.70
CA VAL A 77 21.27 -10.60 -15.09
C VAL A 77 21.88 -11.58 -14.10
N ASN A 78 23.15 -12.01 -14.30
CA ASN A 78 23.85 -12.92 -13.41
C ASN A 78 24.57 -12.20 -12.24
N GLY A 79 24.75 -10.88 -12.32
CA GLY A 79 25.37 -10.06 -11.28
C GLY A 79 26.90 -10.12 -11.24
N ASP A 80 27.54 -10.51 -12.36
CA ASP A 80 29.02 -10.63 -12.45
C ASP A 80 29.72 -9.31 -12.83
N GLY A 81 28.98 -8.25 -13.05
CA GLY A 81 29.45 -6.92 -13.44
C GLY A 81 29.68 -6.76 -14.95
N ARG A 82 29.18 -7.69 -15.79
CA ARG A 82 29.31 -7.66 -17.25
C ARG A 82 27.98 -8.00 -17.91
N THR A 83 27.73 -7.44 -19.07
CA THR A 83 26.59 -7.82 -19.91
C THR A 83 27.09 -8.69 -21.05
N THR A 84 26.82 -9.99 -20.99
CA THR A 84 27.35 -11.01 -21.89
C THR A 84 26.27 -12.01 -22.32
N ILE A 85 26.63 -12.98 -23.17
CA ILE A 85 25.73 -14.07 -23.56
C ILE A 85 25.32 -14.95 -22.36
N GLU A 86 26.09 -14.94 -21.28
CA GLU A 86 25.78 -15.68 -20.07
C GLU A 86 24.51 -15.12 -19.40
N ASP A 87 24.29 -13.80 -19.47
CA ASP A 87 23.09 -13.14 -18.96
C ASP A 87 21.83 -13.56 -19.75
N ILE A 88 21.97 -13.77 -21.06
CA ILE A 88 20.88 -14.31 -21.88
C ILE A 88 20.49 -15.71 -21.39
N THR A 89 21.47 -16.54 -21.09
CA THR A 89 21.22 -17.91 -20.61
C THR A 89 20.49 -17.88 -19.26
N VAL A 90 20.94 -17.03 -18.33
CA VAL A 90 20.30 -16.87 -17.03
C VAL A 90 18.88 -16.32 -17.17
N LEU A 91 18.68 -15.33 -18.04
CA LEU A 91 17.34 -14.76 -18.28
C LEU A 91 16.38 -15.79 -18.92
N ILE A 92 16.89 -16.60 -19.85
CA ILE A 92 16.10 -17.70 -20.45
C ILE A 92 15.76 -18.76 -19.38
N ASP A 93 16.73 -19.14 -18.54
CA ASP A 93 16.50 -20.10 -17.46
C ASP A 93 15.45 -19.57 -16.46
N MET A 94 15.51 -18.30 -16.11
CA MET A 94 14.48 -17.64 -15.27
C MET A 94 13.09 -17.74 -15.91
N LEU A 95 12.97 -17.54 -17.21
CA LEU A 95 11.69 -17.62 -17.92
C LEU A 95 11.18 -19.06 -18.10
N LEU A 96 12.09 -20.04 -18.21
CA LEU A 96 11.74 -21.45 -18.42
C LEU A 96 11.42 -22.20 -17.10
N THR A 97 12.10 -21.82 -16.02
CA THR A 97 11.92 -22.48 -14.73
C THR A 97 10.72 -21.95 -13.96
N ASN A 98 10.10 -20.86 -14.41
CA ASN A 98 9.12 -20.08 -13.64
C ASN A 98 9.65 -19.74 -12.24
N GLU A 99 10.95 -19.80 -12.02
CA GLU A 99 11.55 -19.26 -10.81
C GLU A 99 11.55 -17.73 -10.95
N GLU A 100 10.53 -17.12 -10.41
CA GLU A 100 10.45 -15.67 -10.24
C GLU A 100 11.73 -15.21 -9.53
N PRO A 101 12.42 -14.14 -10.00
CA PRO A 101 13.61 -13.65 -9.35
C PRO A 101 13.28 -13.30 -7.89
N GLN A 102 13.81 -14.09 -6.97
CA GLN A 102 13.74 -13.78 -5.54
C GLN A 102 14.84 -12.77 -5.24
N TYR A 103 14.44 -11.56 -4.89
CA TYR A 103 15.37 -10.60 -4.32
C TYR A 103 15.55 -10.92 -2.83
N ASP A 104 16.79 -11.00 -2.36
CA ASP A 104 17.14 -11.34 -0.98
C ASP A 104 16.74 -10.26 0.06
N ASP A 105 16.13 -9.16 -0.38
CA ASP A 105 15.79 -7.98 0.43
C ASP A 105 14.28 -7.81 0.69
N GLY A 106 13.51 -8.89 0.63
CA GLY A 106 12.06 -8.88 0.85
C GLY A 106 11.22 -8.54 -0.38
N ASN A 107 11.82 -8.46 -1.56
CA ASN A 107 11.13 -8.24 -2.82
C ASN A 107 10.63 -9.56 -3.43
N TYR A 108 9.45 -9.52 -4.03
CA TYR A 108 8.80 -10.68 -4.66
C TYR A 108 8.19 -10.27 -5.99
N ILE A 109 8.19 -11.21 -6.93
CA ILE A 109 7.50 -11.07 -8.22
C ILE A 109 6.61 -12.28 -8.42
N VAL A 110 5.36 -12.05 -8.80
CA VAL A 110 4.39 -13.10 -9.13
C VAL A 110 3.69 -12.75 -10.42
N ASN A 111 3.84 -13.61 -11.44
CA ASN A 111 3.27 -13.38 -12.77
C ASN A 111 3.59 -11.99 -13.34
N GLY A 112 4.82 -11.51 -13.11
CA GLY A 112 5.31 -10.21 -13.56
C GLY A 112 4.86 -9.02 -12.70
N VAL A 113 4.18 -9.24 -11.57
CA VAL A 113 3.75 -8.18 -10.65
C VAL A 113 4.65 -8.17 -9.41
N TYR A 114 5.26 -7.03 -9.16
CA TYR A 114 6.15 -6.80 -8.03
C TYR A 114 5.39 -6.42 -6.76
N PHE A 115 5.84 -6.96 -5.62
CA PHE A 115 5.45 -6.49 -4.29
C PHE A 115 6.59 -6.67 -3.28
N LYS A 116 6.55 -5.92 -2.19
CA LYS A 116 7.61 -5.92 -1.20
C LYS A 116 7.10 -6.27 0.20
N MET A 117 7.88 -7.10 0.89
CA MET A 117 7.74 -7.37 2.32
C MET A 117 8.82 -6.61 3.08
N VAL A 118 8.46 -5.95 4.16
CA VAL A 118 9.37 -5.23 5.05
C VAL A 118 9.59 -6.07 6.29
N GLU A 119 10.85 -6.34 6.62
CA GLU A 119 11.19 -6.98 7.89
C GLU A 119 10.96 -6.01 9.05
N VAL A 120 10.20 -6.46 10.03
CA VAL A 120 9.91 -5.75 11.28
C VAL A 120 10.64 -6.46 12.41
N GLU A 121 11.69 -5.84 12.92
CA GLU A 121 12.43 -6.39 14.04
C GLU A 121 11.53 -6.51 15.27
N GLY A 122 11.54 -7.70 15.88
CA GLY A 122 10.72 -7.98 17.06
C GLY A 122 11.05 -7.09 18.27
N GLY A 123 10.11 -7.02 19.18
CA GLY A 123 10.23 -6.19 20.38
C GLY A 123 9.00 -6.26 21.27
N THR A 124 9.05 -5.53 22.39
CA THR A 124 7.91 -5.39 23.29
C THR A 124 7.31 -4.00 23.16
N PHE A 125 5.99 -3.92 23.04
CA PHE A 125 5.23 -2.66 22.98
C PHE A 125 3.97 -2.73 23.83
N VAL A 126 3.36 -1.58 24.06
CA VAL A 126 2.08 -1.47 24.75
C VAL A 126 0.97 -1.41 23.72
N MET A 127 0.20 -2.49 23.59
CA MET A 127 -0.93 -2.61 22.67
C MET A 127 -2.20 -1.99 23.22
N GLY A 128 -2.98 -1.35 22.34
CA GLY A 128 -4.27 -0.75 22.66
C GLY A 128 -4.20 0.76 22.87
N ALA A 129 -5.33 1.37 23.21
CA ALA A 129 -5.48 2.83 23.37
C ALA A 129 -5.49 3.27 24.83
N LYS A 130 -4.83 4.40 25.11
CA LYS A 130 -4.89 5.05 26.44
C LYS A 130 -6.31 5.51 26.76
N ASN A 131 -6.68 5.51 28.05
CA ASN A 131 -7.97 6.04 28.48
C ASN A 131 -8.14 7.54 28.19
N THR A 132 -7.03 8.26 28.10
CA THR A 132 -6.97 9.70 27.80
C THR A 132 -6.92 9.99 26.30
N GLU A 133 -6.80 8.96 25.45
CA GLU A 133 -6.74 9.15 23.99
C GLU A 133 -8.11 9.57 23.47
N PRO A 134 -8.21 10.75 22.81
CA PRO A 134 -9.47 11.23 22.26
C PRO A 134 -10.01 10.26 21.18
N ALA A 135 -11.31 10.03 21.20
CA ALA A 135 -12.04 9.14 20.31
C ALA A 135 -11.65 7.65 20.41
N SER A 136 -10.96 7.22 21.48
CA SER A 136 -10.73 5.78 21.74
C SER A 136 -11.99 5.09 22.24
N PHE A 137 -12.17 3.85 21.81
CA PHE A 137 -13.32 3.02 22.14
C PHE A 137 -12.98 2.00 23.24
N THR A 138 -14.02 1.46 23.90
CA THR A 138 -13.83 0.47 24.97
C THR A 138 -13.24 -0.85 24.49
N PHE A 139 -13.42 -1.19 23.21
CA PHE A 139 -12.87 -2.41 22.61
C PHE A 139 -11.38 -2.29 22.23
N GLU A 140 -10.79 -1.11 22.36
CA GLU A 140 -9.34 -0.86 22.21
C GLU A 140 -8.60 -1.00 23.54
N LYS A 141 -9.26 -1.44 24.60
CA LYS A 141 -8.79 -1.42 26.00
C LYS A 141 -8.98 -2.78 26.67
N PRO A 142 -8.22 -3.08 27.75
CA PRO A 142 -7.16 -2.28 28.37
C PRO A 142 -5.84 -2.28 27.56
N LEU A 143 -4.93 -1.37 27.94
CA LEU A 143 -3.53 -1.46 27.55
C LEU A 143 -2.90 -2.73 28.13
N HIS A 144 -2.05 -3.39 27.36
CA HIS A 144 -1.30 -4.56 27.81
C HIS A 144 0.03 -4.69 27.03
N ASP A 145 1.01 -5.32 27.64
CA ASP A 145 2.30 -5.54 27.02
C ASP A 145 2.22 -6.71 26.04
N VAL A 146 2.76 -6.52 24.85
CA VAL A 146 2.90 -7.56 23.83
C VAL A 146 4.36 -7.64 23.38
N THR A 147 4.90 -8.84 23.41
CA THR A 147 6.24 -9.15 22.85
C THR A 147 6.08 -9.92 21.56
N LEU A 148 6.71 -9.45 20.49
CA LEU A 148 6.70 -10.08 19.16
C LEU A 148 8.11 -10.53 18.76
N SER A 149 8.20 -11.66 18.10
CA SER A 149 9.37 -12.07 17.32
C SER A 149 9.47 -11.23 16.04
N THR A 150 10.63 -11.22 15.40
CA THR A 150 10.81 -10.63 14.07
C THR A 150 9.88 -11.31 13.05
N PHE A 151 9.24 -10.54 12.20
CA PHE A 151 8.34 -10.98 11.14
C PHE A 151 8.47 -10.07 9.92
N SER A 152 7.88 -10.45 8.80
CA SER A 152 7.79 -9.57 7.63
C SER A 152 6.33 -9.19 7.36
N ILE A 153 6.10 -7.96 6.87
CA ILE A 153 4.77 -7.44 6.53
C ILE A 153 4.82 -6.72 5.18
N GLY A 154 3.73 -6.77 4.42
CA GLY A 154 3.63 -6.06 3.15
C GLY A 154 3.88 -4.57 3.30
N GLU A 155 4.76 -4.01 2.46
CA GLU A 155 5.06 -2.58 2.42
C GLU A 155 3.78 -1.76 2.23
N THR A 156 2.83 -2.32 1.48
CA THR A 156 1.51 -1.75 1.19
C THR A 156 0.41 -2.79 1.40
N GLU A 157 -0.82 -2.36 1.26
CA GLU A 157 -1.97 -3.22 1.01
C GLU A 157 -1.74 -4.05 -0.27
N VAL A 158 -2.37 -5.22 -0.40
CA VAL A 158 -2.38 -5.99 -1.64
C VAL A 158 -3.09 -5.19 -2.73
N THR A 159 -2.39 -4.94 -3.85
CA THR A 159 -2.94 -4.18 -4.97
C THR A 159 -3.90 -5.03 -5.82
N GLN A 160 -4.76 -4.37 -6.59
CA GLN A 160 -5.66 -5.05 -7.53
C GLN A 160 -4.87 -5.81 -8.60
N GLU A 161 -3.73 -5.27 -9.04
CA GLU A 161 -2.85 -5.92 -9.99
C GLU A 161 -2.29 -7.23 -9.44
N LEU A 162 -1.76 -7.20 -8.20
CA LEU A 162 -1.25 -8.40 -7.55
C LEU A 162 -2.38 -9.43 -7.31
N TYR A 163 -3.54 -8.97 -6.82
CA TYR A 163 -4.67 -9.86 -6.60
C TYR A 163 -5.13 -10.56 -7.90
N GLN A 164 -5.20 -9.80 -9.00
CA GLN A 164 -5.56 -10.35 -10.30
C GLN A 164 -4.48 -11.29 -10.85
N ALA A 165 -3.20 -10.97 -10.67
CA ALA A 165 -2.09 -11.82 -11.11
C ALA A 165 -2.11 -13.19 -10.42
N VAL A 166 -2.48 -13.24 -9.13
CA VAL A 166 -2.55 -14.49 -8.34
C VAL A 166 -3.84 -15.27 -8.60
N THR A 167 -5.00 -14.57 -8.63
CA THR A 167 -6.31 -15.24 -8.65
C THR A 167 -6.94 -15.34 -10.04
N GLY A 168 -6.45 -14.56 -11.01
CA GLY A 168 -7.04 -14.40 -12.33
C GLY A 168 -8.25 -13.45 -12.38
N THR A 169 -8.65 -12.85 -11.25
CA THR A 169 -9.85 -11.99 -11.16
C THR A 169 -9.58 -10.74 -10.34
N ASN A 170 -10.35 -9.67 -10.57
CA ASN A 170 -10.34 -8.46 -9.75
C ASN A 170 -11.77 -8.20 -9.23
N PRO A 171 -12.06 -8.41 -7.93
CA PRO A 171 -13.37 -8.21 -7.34
C PRO A 171 -13.72 -6.75 -7.08
N SER A 172 -12.73 -5.86 -7.08
CA SER A 172 -12.88 -4.46 -6.65
C SER A 172 -13.96 -3.70 -7.42
N ILE A 173 -14.59 -2.76 -6.74
CA ILE A 173 -15.60 -1.85 -7.33
C ILE A 173 -14.90 -0.69 -8.05
N ASN A 174 -13.91 -0.05 -7.40
CA ASN A 174 -13.11 0.99 -8.02
C ASN A 174 -11.93 0.40 -8.79
N LYS A 175 -12.09 0.24 -10.11
CA LYS A 175 -11.05 -0.30 -11.01
C LYS A 175 -10.31 0.78 -11.80
N SER A 176 -10.23 1.99 -11.27
CA SER A 176 -9.64 3.14 -11.97
C SER A 176 -8.12 3.04 -12.14
N ASN A 177 -7.45 2.30 -11.26
CA ASN A 177 -6.00 2.11 -11.30
C ASN A 177 -5.62 0.73 -10.72
N PRO A 178 -4.81 -0.09 -11.40
CA PRO A 178 -4.38 -1.40 -10.90
C PRO A 178 -3.54 -1.34 -9.62
N GLN A 179 -2.92 -0.19 -9.34
CA GLN A 179 -2.18 0.05 -8.09
C GLN A 179 -3.07 0.48 -6.91
N ASN A 180 -4.38 0.60 -7.09
CA ASN A 180 -5.29 0.74 -5.96
C ASN A 180 -5.25 -0.56 -5.13
N PRO A 181 -5.49 -0.49 -3.81
CA PRO A 181 -5.67 -1.70 -3.02
C PRO A 181 -6.84 -2.51 -3.56
N VAL A 182 -6.72 -3.83 -3.52
CA VAL A 182 -7.88 -4.68 -3.74
C VAL A 182 -8.89 -4.42 -2.65
N GLU A 183 -10.16 -4.29 -3.04
CA GLU A 183 -11.27 -4.10 -2.11
C GLU A 183 -12.47 -4.97 -2.53
N PHE A 184 -13.52 -4.95 -1.72
CA PHE A 184 -14.68 -5.83 -1.89
C PHE A 184 -14.31 -7.32 -1.74
N VAL A 185 -13.36 -7.60 -0.85
CA VAL A 185 -12.93 -8.93 -0.42
C VAL A 185 -13.35 -9.17 1.02
N ASP A 186 -13.81 -10.36 1.30
CA ASP A 186 -14.05 -10.83 2.66
C ASP A 186 -12.82 -11.59 3.21
N TRP A 187 -12.85 -12.00 4.47
CA TRP A 187 -11.72 -12.68 5.08
C TRP A 187 -11.39 -14.01 4.38
N ASN A 188 -12.39 -14.76 3.91
CA ASN A 188 -12.18 -16.02 3.21
C ASN A 188 -11.58 -15.79 1.81
N ASP A 189 -11.95 -14.70 1.14
CA ASP A 189 -11.34 -14.29 -0.13
C ASP A 189 -9.83 -14.01 0.06
N CYS A 190 -9.45 -13.36 1.19
CA CYS A 190 -8.04 -13.12 1.53
C CYS A 190 -7.27 -14.41 1.75
N ILE A 191 -7.84 -15.38 2.48
CA ILE A 191 -7.21 -16.69 2.69
C ILE A 191 -7.04 -17.44 1.38
N THR A 192 -8.06 -17.45 0.53
CA THR A 192 -7.99 -18.10 -0.79
C THR A 192 -6.90 -17.49 -1.67
N PHE A 193 -6.75 -16.16 -1.64
CA PHE A 193 -5.64 -15.47 -2.31
C PHE A 193 -4.28 -15.94 -1.78
N ILE A 194 -4.13 -15.96 -0.45
CA ILE A 194 -2.87 -16.35 0.22
C ILE A 194 -2.50 -17.80 -0.07
N GLU A 195 -3.46 -18.72 -0.06
CA GLU A 195 -3.23 -20.12 -0.43
C GLU A 195 -2.66 -20.22 -1.85
N LYS A 196 -3.27 -19.55 -2.83
CA LYS A 196 -2.77 -19.52 -4.20
C LYS A 196 -1.40 -18.87 -4.33
N LEU A 197 -1.17 -17.76 -3.61
CA LEU A 197 0.12 -17.09 -3.59
C LEU A 197 1.21 -18.03 -3.05
N ASN A 198 0.92 -18.77 -1.99
CA ASN A 198 1.84 -19.76 -1.40
C ASN A 198 2.10 -20.94 -2.35
N GLU A 199 1.09 -21.40 -3.09
CA GLU A 199 1.26 -22.42 -4.14
C GLU A 199 2.21 -21.94 -5.25
N ILE A 200 2.09 -20.69 -5.70
CA ILE A 200 2.92 -20.12 -6.76
C ILE A 200 4.35 -19.88 -6.26
N THR A 201 4.50 -19.31 -5.07
CA THR A 201 5.79 -18.82 -4.56
C THR A 201 6.56 -19.82 -3.72
N HIS A 202 5.91 -20.93 -3.30
CA HIS A 202 6.44 -21.89 -2.32
C HIS A 202 6.91 -21.23 -1.01
N LYS A 203 6.25 -20.11 -0.63
CA LYS A 203 6.48 -19.38 0.63
C LYS A 203 5.31 -19.57 1.59
N ASN A 204 5.42 -19.00 2.78
CA ASN A 204 4.42 -19.12 3.84
C ASN A 204 3.83 -17.74 4.16
N PHE A 205 3.27 -17.07 3.16
CA PHE A 205 2.50 -15.85 3.36
C PHE A 205 1.25 -16.14 4.18
N ARG A 206 0.82 -15.16 4.94
CA ARG A 206 -0.37 -15.20 5.80
C ARG A 206 -0.94 -13.81 5.99
N LEU A 207 -2.07 -13.68 6.64
CA LEU A 207 -2.48 -12.39 7.20
C LEU A 207 -1.60 -12.06 8.42
N PRO A 208 -1.32 -10.78 8.70
CA PRO A 208 -0.70 -10.39 9.97
C PRO A 208 -1.62 -10.76 11.13
N THR A 209 -1.05 -11.07 12.30
CA THR A 209 -1.83 -11.05 13.53
C THR A 209 -2.22 -9.60 13.86
N GLU A 210 -3.25 -9.42 14.67
CA GLU A 210 -3.66 -8.08 15.09
C GLU A 210 -2.54 -7.33 15.80
N ALA A 211 -1.76 -8.04 16.63
CA ALA A 211 -0.63 -7.47 17.34
C ALA A 211 0.54 -7.10 16.42
N GLU A 212 0.86 -7.93 15.44
CA GLU A 212 1.85 -7.60 14.40
C GLU A 212 1.44 -6.36 13.61
N TRP A 213 0.16 -6.29 13.23
CA TRP A 213 -0.38 -5.15 12.51
C TRP A 213 -0.24 -3.86 13.30
N GLU A 214 -0.63 -3.83 14.60
CA GLU A 214 -0.55 -2.63 15.43
C GLU A 214 0.91 -2.24 15.70
N TYR A 215 1.79 -3.21 15.98
CA TYR A 215 3.22 -2.96 16.18
C TYR A 215 3.87 -2.35 14.93
N ALA A 216 3.55 -2.90 13.75
CA ALA A 216 4.02 -2.35 12.49
C ALA A 216 3.46 -0.95 12.22
N ALA A 217 2.17 -0.71 12.51
CA ALA A 217 1.51 0.58 12.32
C ALA A 217 2.11 1.71 13.17
N ILE A 218 2.52 1.41 14.41
CA ILE A 218 3.17 2.41 15.27
C ILE A 218 4.66 2.64 14.95
N GLY A 219 5.23 1.95 13.95
CA GLY A 219 6.64 2.09 13.56
C GLY A 219 7.61 1.11 14.22
N GLY A 220 7.10 0.01 14.79
CA GLY A 220 7.91 -1.02 15.46
C GLY A 220 8.75 -0.43 16.60
N LYS A 221 10.01 -0.85 16.70
CA LYS A 221 10.96 -0.34 17.70
C LYS A 221 11.38 1.13 17.49
N TYR A 222 11.11 1.70 16.31
CA TYR A 222 11.42 3.10 15.96
C TYR A 222 10.26 4.05 16.21
N THR A 223 9.20 3.58 16.85
CA THR A 223 7.96 4.33 17.10
C THR A 223 8.21 5.68 17.77
N HIS A 224 7.53 6.70 17.27
CA HIS A 224 7.36 7.99 17.94
C HIS A 224 6.03 8.09 18.67
N TYR A 225 5.24 6.99 18.71
CA TYR A 225 3.91 6.94 19.30
C TYR A 225 2.93 7.96 18.72
N TYR A 226 3.05 8.22 17.41
CA TYR A 226 2.10 9.06 16.70
C TYR A 226 0.69 8.43 16.69
N LYS A 227 -0.28 9.29 16.59
CA LYS A 227 -1.70 8.88 16.54
C LYS A 227 -2.05 8.07 15.30
N PHE A 228 -1.46 8.44 14.18
CA PHE A 228 -1.56 7.76 12.89
C PHE A 228 -0.20 7.19 12.50
N SER A 229 -0.17 6.23 11.61
CA SER A 229 1.06 5.57 11.22
C SER A 229 2.03 6.53 10.53
N GLY A 230 3.05 7.00 11.25
CA GLY A 230 4.06 7.95 10.79
C GLY A 230 3.74 9.45 11.00
N SER A 231 2.57 9.83 11.55
CA SER A 231 2.25 11.26 11.78
C SER A 231 1.20 11.48 12.87
N GLU A 232 1.22 12.68 13.50
CA GLU A 232 0.11 13.19 14.32
C GLU A 232 -1.07 13.70 13.48
N ARG A 233 -0.88 13.90 12.17
CA ARG A 233 -1.87 14.45 11.26
C ARG A 233 -2.31 13.40 10.25
N ALA A 234 -3.60 13.04 10.28
CA ALA A 234 -4.15 12.05 9.35
C ALA A 234 -3.89 12.39 7.88
N ALA A 235 -3.97 13.66 7.50
CA ALA A 235 -3.81 14.09 6.11
C ALA A 235 -2.41 13.83 5.51
N ASP A 236 -1.39 13.62 6.34
CA ASP A 236 -0.03 13.36 5.88
C ASP A 236 0.17 11.88 5.44
N VAL A 237 -0.61 10.97 6.03
CA VAL A 237 -0.39 9.51 5.97
C VAL A 237 -1.64 8.69 5.63
N ALA A 238 -2.82 9.33 5.58
CA ALA A 238 -4.09 8.61 5.43
C ALA A 238 -4.98 9.18 4.32
N TRP A 239 -5.51 8.31 3.47
CA TRP A 239 -6.69 8.61 2.66
C TRP A 239 -7.94 8.29 3.48
N TYR A 240 -8.73 9.31 3.82
CA TYR A 240 -9.94 9.19 4.62
C TYR A 240 -11.03 10.14 4.09
N ILE A 241 -12.22 10.11 4.62
CA ILE A 241 -13.39 10.79 4.04
C ILE A 241 -13.18 12.27 3.68
N THR A 242 -12.24 12.95 4.35
CA THR A 242 -12.03 14.39 4.13
C THR A 242 -11.16 14.68 2.89
N ASN A 243 -10.25 13.78 2.50
CA ASN A 243 -9.27 14.00 1.43
C ASN A 243 -9.30 12.94 0.30
N SER A 244 -10.06 11.87 0.46
CA SER A 244 -10.07 10.73 -0.46
C SER A 244 -10.90 10.94 -1.73
N ASN A 245 -11.71 12.00 -1.84
CA ASN A 245 -12.69 12.16 -2.90
C ASN A 245 -13.67 10.98 -3.04
N ASN A 246 -14.02 10.33 -1.91
CA ASN A 246 -14.89 9.16 -1.82
C ASN A 246 -14.41 7.96 -2.65
N SER A 247 -13.11 7.70 -2.69
CA SER A 247 -12.51 6.62 -3.45
C SER A 247 -11.22 6.14 -2.80
N SER A 248 -10.87 4.85 -3.04
CA SER A 248 -9.52 4.36 -2.79
C SER A 248 -8.53 4.97 -3.76
N HIS A 249 -7.29 5.08 -3.35
CA HIS A 249 -6.18 5.66 -4.11
C HIS A 249 -5.09 4.62 -4.34
N PRO A 250 -4.25 4.79 -5.38
CA PRO A 250 -3.05 3.96 -5.53
C PRO A 250 -2.23 3.96 -4.25
N VAL A 251 -1.68 2.81 -3.90
CA VAL A 251 -0.83 2.67 -2.73
C VAL A 251 0.41 3.57 -2.81
N LYS A 252 1.02 3.91 -1.66
CA LYS A 252 2.27 4.69 -1.58
C LYS A 252 2.16 6.14 -2.07
N GLN A 253 0.98 6.74 -2.06
CA GLN A 253 0.81 8.14 -2.48
C GLN A 253 1.08 9.14 -1.35
N LEU A 254 0.99 8.71 -0.10
CA LEU A 254 1.24 9.54 1.10
C LEU A 254 2.56 9.11 1.77
N GLN A 255 2.87 9.72 2.92
CA GLN A 255 4.13 9.43 3.62
C GLN A 255 4.10 8.05 4.30
N PRO A 256 5.21 7.31 4.30
CA PRO A 256 5.33 6.08 5.07
C PRO A 256 5.53 6.37 6.55
N ASN A 257 5.42 5.33 7.36
CA ASN A 257 5.85 5.39 8.76
C ASN A 257 7.37 5.17 8.91
N GLU A 258 7.84 5.09 10.16
CA GLU A 258 9.25 5.03 10.55
C GLU A 258 10.01 3.81 9.99
N ILE A 259 9.29 2.74 9.64
CA ILE A 259 9.86 1.50 9.07
C ILE A 259 9.54 1.32 7.58
N GLY A 260 9.03 2.37 6.93
CA GLY A 260 8.79 2.38 5.49
C GLY A 260 7.49 1.74 5.05
N LEU A 261 6.51 1.53 5.94
CA LEU A 261 5.19 1.02 5.60
C LEU A 261 4.24 2.15 5.22
N TYR A 262 3.48 1.93 4.14
CA TYR A 262 2.51 2.88 3.62
C TYR A 262 1.09 2.43 3.91
N ASP A 263 0.18 3.39 3.92
CA ASP A 263 -1.27 3.19 3.98
C ASP A 263 -1.77 2.37 5.19
N MET A 264 -0.92 2.23 6.25
CA MET A 264 -1.33 1.65 7.54
C MET A 264 -2.41 2.48 8.24
N SER A 265 -2.65 3.70 7.76
CA SER A 265 -3.74 4.59 8.16
C SER A 265 -4.52 5.00 6.92
N GLY A 266 -5.81 4.69 6.85
CA GLY A 266 -6.71 5.06 5.75
C GLY A 266 -6.67 4.09 4.57
N ASN A 267 -7.00 4.57 3.39
CA ASN A 267 -7.18 3.88 2.12
C ASN A 267 -8.23 2.75 2.21
N VAL A 268 -7.89 1.53 2.64
CA VAL A 268 -8.87 0.49 2.94
C VAL A 268 -8.64 -0.11 4.33
N TYR A 269 -9.71 -0.57 4.98
CA TYR A 269 -9.58 -1.42 6.15
C TYR A 269 -8.88 -2.72 5.79
N GLU A 270 -8.09 -3.25 6.69
CA GLU A 270 -7.28 -4.44 6.48
C GLU A 270 -7.69 -5.56 7.40
N TRP A 271 -8.10 -6.69 6.81
CA TRP A 271 -8.34 -7.92 7.54
C TRP A 271 -7.05 -8.44 8.16
N VAL A 272 -7.14 -8.88 9.43
CA VAL A 272 -6.06 -9.57 10.13
C VAL A 272 -6.46 -11.01 10.46
N ASN A 273 -5.51 -11.81 10.94
CA ASN A 273 -5.75 -13.25 11.19
C ASN A 273 -6.68 -13.52 12.36
N ASP A 274 -6.69 -12.66 13.36
CA ASP A 274 -7.27 -12.92 14.67
C ASP A 274 -8.80 -12.94 14.64
N TRP A 275 -9.37 -13.92 15.37
CA TRP A 275 -10.72 -13.78 15.85
C TRP A 275 -10.80 -12.66 16.88
N TYR A 276 -11.89 -11.92 16.86
CA TYR A 276 -12.10 -10.83 17.83
C TYR A 276 -12.33 -11.38 19.24
N GLU A 277 -11.53 -10.87 20.18
CA GLU A 277 -11.73 -10.99 21.59
C GLU A 277 -11.47 -9.64 22.28
N ARG A 278 -12.00 -9.45 23.49
CA ARG A 278 -11.67 -8.28 24.28
C ARG A 278 -10.25 -8.39 24.83
N TYR A 279 -9.52 -7.31 24.80
CA TYR A 279 -8.20 -7.29 25.42
C TYR A 279 -8.26 -7.60 26.91
N THR A 280 -7.25 -8.27 27.40
CA THR A 280 -6.97 -8.49 28.82
C THR A 280 -5.77 -7.63 29.23
N ALA A 281 -5.56 -7.42 30.52
CA ALA A 281 -4.40 -6.67 30.99
C ALA A 281 -3.11 -7.52 31.11
N GLU A 282 -3.23 -8.81 30.84
CA GLU A 282 -2.11 -9.75 30.97
C GLU A 282 -1.14 -9.60 29.82
N PRO A 283 0.18 -9.60 30.07
CA PRO A 283 1.20 -9.62 29.02
C PRO A 283 1.08 -10.83 28.10
N GLN A 284 1.35 -10.64 26.81
CA GLN A 284 1.26 -11.70 25.79
C GLN A 284 2.55 -11.78 24.97
N THR A 285 2.83 -12.97 24.44
CA THR A 285 3.96 -13.18 23.54
C THR A 285 3.46 -13.86 22.27
N ASN A 286 3.72 -13.23 21.11
CA ASN A 286 3.27 -13.66 19.79
C ASN A 286 1.78 -14.07 19.77
N PRO A 287 0.85 -13.22 20.25
CA PRO A 287 -0.56 -13.58 20.31
C PRO A 287 -1.12 -13.83 18.91
N GLN A 288 -2.00 -14.83 18.80
CA GLN A 288 -2.69 -15.23 17.57
C GLN A 288 -4.20 -15.02 17.66
N GLY A 289 -4.66 -14.36 18.73
CA GLY A 289 -6.08 -14.32 19.08
C GLY A 289 -6.62 -15.69 19.57
N PRO A 290 -7.92 -15.78 19.86
CA PRO A 290 -8.54 -17.04 20.23
C PRO A 290 -8.61 -18.01 19.05
N GLU A 291 -8.63 -19.33 19.36
CA GLU A 291 -8.67 -20.38 18.35
C GLU A 291 -9.95 -20.33 17.48
N ASN A 292 -11.04 -19.91 18.07
CA ASN A 292 -12.35 -19.82 17.44
C ASN A 292 -13.07 -18.52 17.82
N GLY A 293 -13.93 -18.04 16.95
CA GLY A 293 -14.72 -16.84 17.20
C GLY A 293 -15.87 -16.67 16.22
N THR A 294 -16.61 -15.60 16.36
CA THR A 294 -17.72 -15.23 15.46
C THR A 294 -17.29 -14.17 14.44
N PHE A 295 -16.38 -13.28 14.85
CA PHE A 295 -15.96 -12.12 14.09
C PHE A 295 -14.45 -12.08 13.91
N LYS A 296 -13.99 -11.72 12.73
CA LYS A 296 -12.59 -11.40 12.43
C LYS A 296 -12.33 -9.92 12.65
N VAL A 297 -11.11 -9.61 13.10
CA VAL A 297 -10.67 -8.23 13.31
C VAL A 297 -10.24 -7.60 12.00
N TYR A 298 -10.45 -6.29 11.86
CA TYR A 298 -9.86 -5.45 10.83
C TYR A 298 -9.38 -4.11 11.40
N ARG A 299 -8.43 -3.48 10.74
CA ARG A 299 -7.63 -2.36 11.22
C ARG A 299 -7.46 -1.27 10.17
N GLY A 300 -6.87 -0.13 10.52
CA GLY A 300 -6.30 0.87 9.61
C GLY A 300 -7.23 2.02 9.21
N GLY A 301 -8.53 1.87 9.30
CA GLY A 301 -9.46 2.86 8.73
C GLY A 301 -9.58 2.74 7.22
N ALA A 302 -10.32 3.64 6.58
CA ALA A 302 -10.53 3.59 5.14
C ALA A 302 -10.88 4.96 4.55
N TRP A 303 -10.82 5.06 3.22
CA TRP A 303 -11.14 6.27 2.47
C TRP A 303 -12.55 6.84 2.77
N GLY A 304 -13.51 6.01 3.13
CA GLY A 304 -14.91 6.39 3.36
C GLY A 304 -15.28 6.68 4.82
N VAL A 305 -14.30 6.68 5.75
CA VAL A 305 -14.55 6.86 7.19
C VAL A 305 -13.75 8.02 7.76
N GLY A 306 -14.08 8.41 8.99
CA GLY A 306 -13.43 9.53 9.68
C GLY A 306 -12.01 9.20 10.15
N ALA A 307 -11.19 10.22 10.39
CA ALA A 307 -9.83 10.04 10.90
C ALA A 307 -9.76 9.30 12.26
N ALA A 308 -10.83 9.24 13.02
CA ALA A 308 -10.87 8.47 14.27
C ALA A 308 -10.61 6.98 14.05
N ASP A 309 -11.03 6.45 12.91
CA ASP A 309 -10.89 5.04 12.55
C ASP A 309 -9.51 4.74 11.94
N ALA A 310 -8.79 5.76 11.46
CA ALA A 310 -7.44 5.62 10.89
C ALA A 310 -6.31 5.64 11.94
N ARG A 311 -6.63 5.70 13.23
CA ARG A 311 -5.64 5.63 14.34
C ARG A 311 -4.97 4.27 14.39
N CYS A 312 -3.70 4.22 14.76
CA CYS A 312 -2.96 2.97 14.89
C CYS A 312 -3.64 1.97 15.83
N HIS A 313 -4.29 2.44 16.88
CA HIS A 313 -4.94 1.60 17.90
C HIS A 313 -6.40 1.26 17.58
N PHE A 314 -6.99 1.86 16.52
CA PHE A 314 -8.37 1.53 16.16
C PHE A 314 -8.47 0.09 15.67
N ARG A 315 -9.47 -0.60 16.18
CA ARG A 315 -9.83 -1.97 15.79
C ARG A 315 -11.34 -2.09 15.66
N TYR A 316 -11.78 -2.96 14.77
CA TYR A 316 -13.18 -3.33 14.68
C TYR A 316 -13.33 -4.77 14.19
N MET A 317 -14.56 -5.27 14.08
CA MET A 317 -14.79 -6.69 13.75
C MET A 317 -16.03 -6.89 12.90
N ARG A 318 -16.02 -7.96 12.09
CA ARG A 318 -17.16 -8.44 11.28
C ARG A 318 -17.06 -9.94 11.06
N GLU A 319 -18.16 -10.52 10.60
CA GLU A 319 -18.22 -11.90 10.12
C GLU A 319 -17.23 -12.12 8.97
N THR A 320 -16.73 -13.35 8.83
CA THR A 320 -15.75 -13.74 7.79
C THR A 320 -16.24 -13.53 6.36
N THR A 321 -17.54 -13.42 6.13
CA THR A 321 -18.18 -13.21 4.83
C THR A 321 -18.55 -11.75 4.54
N TYR A 322 -18.23 -10.83 5.47
CA TYR A 322 -18.53 -9.42 5.31
C TYR A 322 -17.52 -8.76 4.37
N LYS A 323 -18.01 -8.11 3.32
CA LYS A 323 -17.17 -7.34 2.38
C LYS A 323 -17.85 -6.08 1.89
N THR A 324 -17.07 -5.05 1.72
CA THR A 324 -17.51 -3.78 1.11
C THR A 324 -16.33 -3.15 0.36
N GLN A 325 -16.62 -2.10 -0.39
CA GLN A 325 -15.63 -1.33 -1.16
C GLN A 325 -14.57 -0.59 -0.32
N ILE A 326 -14.55 -0.79 0.99
CA ILE A 326 -13.57 -0.21 1.91
C ILE A 326 -12.80 -1.28 2.70
N HIS A 327 -12.91 -2.57 2.33
CA HIS A 327 -12.21 -3.67 2.99
C HIS A 327 -11.28 -4.38 2.01
N GLY A 328 -10.00 -4.42 2.37
CA GLY A 328 -8.91 -5.11 1.72
C GLY A 328 -8.03 -5.81 2.75
N PHE A 329 -6.75 -5.98 2.47
CA PHE A 329 -5.80 -6.63 3.38
C PHE A 329 -4.36 -6.37 2.96
N ARG A 330 -3.42 -6.67 3.84
CA ARG A 330 -1.99 -6.80 3.52
C ARG A 330 -1.45 -8.15 3.94
N LEU A 331 -0.27 -8.51 3.41
CA LEU A 331 0.39 -9.77 3.69
C LEU A 331 1.29 -9.67 4.93
N ALA A 332 1.55 -10.82 5.55
CA ALA A 332 2.65 -11.05 6.49
C ALA A 332 3.33 -12.39 6.18
N MET A 333 4.51 -12.59 6.76
CA MET A 333 5.24 -13.86 6.68
C MET A 333 6.01 -14.13 7.97
#